data_37065fd87d825ba782f65d76374d84bf
#
_entry.id   37065fd87d825ba782f65d76374d84bf
#
_cell.length_a   1.000
_cell.length_b   1.000
_cell.length_c   1.000
_cell.angle_alpha   90.00
_cell.angle_beta   90.00
_cell.angle_gamma   90.00
#
_symmetry.space_group_name_H-M   'P 1'
#
loop_
_entity.id
_entity.type
_entity.pdbx_description
1 polymer ?
#
loop_
_entity_poly.entity_id
_entity_poly.type
_entity_poly.pdbx_seq_one_letter_code
_entity_poly.pdbx_strand_id
1 'polypeptide(L)'
;MMTQLRPAALRHGLRALATACTALLIASHAHAQKQEVTTSYSILGDLVSQVGGERVKVRALIGADEDAHAFQPRPSDARNVGGAALVVVNGLGFDDWMVRLARSGGYKGEVVVASAGIDTLAMSKDDAHDHGHDHGH
;
A
#
# COMPACT_ATOMS: atom_id res chain seq x y z
N MET A 1 1.02 -65.96 -31.98
CA MET A 1 0.59 -65.74 -30.57
C MET A 1 0.46 -64.28 -30.33
N MET A 2 -0.73 -63.73 -30.53
CA MET A 2 -1.00 -62.30 -30.43
C MET A 2 -1.44 -61.96 -28.99
N THR A 3 -0.62 -61.22 -28.27
CA THR A 3 -0.91 -60.79 -26.89
C THR A 3 -1.89 -59.64 -26.94
N GLN A 4 -3.15 -59.89 -26.56
CA GLN A 4 -4.20 -58.88 -26.45
C GLN A 4 -3.87 -57.98 -25.26
N LEU A 5 -3.46 -56.71 -25.53
CA LEU A 5 -3.34 -55.72 -24.50
C LEU A 5 -4.73 -55.38 -23.94
N ARG A 6 -4.92 -55.62 -22.64
CA ARG A 6 -6.19 -55.39 -21.93
C ARG A 6 -6.50 -53.87 -21.88
N PRO A 7 -7.63 -53.41 -22.40
CA PRO A 7 -7.97 -51.96 -22.45
C PRO A 7 -8.23 -51.32 -21.08
N ALA A 8 -8.32 -52.13 -20.02
CA ALA A 8 -8.53 -51.64 -18.64
C ALA A 8 -7.34 -50.85 -18.08
N ALA A 9 -6.10 -51.29 -18.36
CA ALA A 9 -4.89 -50.63 -17.84
C ALA A 9 -4.72 -49.20 -18.41
N LEU A 10 -5.09 -48.97 -19.65
CA LEU A 10 -4.99 -47.66 -20.31
C LEU A 10 -5.98 -46.63 -19.69
N ARG A 11 -7.18 -47.09 -19.31
CA ARG A 11 -8.21 -46.23 -18.71
C ARG A 11 -7.85 -45.77 -17.29
N HIS A 12 -7.14 -46.57 -16.51
CA HIS A 12 -6.67 -46.20 -15.17
C HIS A 12 -5.50 -45.22 -15.23
N GLY A 13 -4.59 -45.38 -16.19
CA GLY A 13 -3.49 -44.44 -16.40
C GLY A 13 -3.97 -43.05 -16.81
N LEU A 14 -4.96 -42.98 -17.71
CA LEU A 14 -5.52 -41.71 -18.17
C LEU A 14 -6.28 -40.93 -17.06
N ARG A 15 -7.00 -41.69 -16.20
CA ARG A 15 -7.68 -41.11 -15.03
C ARG A 15 -6.71 -40.57 -13.98
N ALA A 16 -5.63 -41.31 -13.68
CA ALA A 16 -4.60 -40.91 -12.76
C ALA A 16 -3.87 -39.65 -13.25
N LEU A 17 -3.60 -39.53 -14.54
CA LEU A 17 -2.97 -38.36 -15.14
C LEU A 17 -3.89 -37.14 -15.10
N ALA A 18 -5.18 -37.30 -15.37
CA ALA A 18 -6.18 -36.24 -15.29
C ALA A 18 -6.33 -35.69 -13.85
N THR A 19 -6.34 -36.58 -12.86
CA THR A 19 -6.43 -36.21 -11.44
C THR A 19 -5.18 -35.46 -10.97
N ALA A 20 -3.99 -35.87 -11.40
CA ALA A 20 -2.73 -35.21 -11.08
C ALA A 20 -2.64 -33.84 -11.70
N CYS A 21 -3.07 -33.64 -12.94
CA CYS A 21 -3.14 -32.31 -13.58
C CYS A 21 -4.10 -31.36 -12.86
N THR A 22 -5.26 -31.85 -12.42
CA THR A 22 -6.24 -31.02 -11.70
C THR A 22 -5.70 -30.60 -10.34
N ALA A 23 -4.99 -31.48 -9.62
CA ALA A 23 -4.36 -31.17 -8.34
C ALA A 23 -3.25 -30.11 -8.48
N LEU A 24 -2.47 -30.15 -9.57
CA LEU A 24 -1.41 -29.18 -9.85
C LEU A 24 -1.97 -27.77 -10.15
N LEU A 25 -3.11 -27.69 -10.82
CA LEU A 25 -3.80 -26.43 -11.13
C LEU A 25 -4.38 -25.76 -9.88
N ILE A 26 -4.80 -26.53 -8.88
CA ILE A 26 -5.33 -25.99 -7.62
C ILE A 26 -4.19 -25.50 -6.71
N ALA A 27 -3.02 -26.11 -6.75
CA ALA A 27 -1.84 -25.69 -5.98
C ALA A 27 -1.22 -24.37 -6.47
N SER A 28 -1.58 -23.92 -7.65
CA SER A 28 -1.13 -22.64 -8.24
C SER A 28 -1.91 -21.42 -7.73
N HIS A 29 -2.69 -21.53 -6.67
CA HIS A 29 -3.18 -20.35 -5.94
C HIS A 29 -1.98 -19.73 -5.23
N ALA A 30 -1.17 -19.06 -6.04
CA ALA A 30 -0.05 -18.27 -5.60
C ALA A 30 -0.50 -17.43 -4.39
N HIS A 31 0.25 -17.51 -3.31
CA HIS A 31 0.20 -16.45 -2.29
C HIS A 31 0.44 -15.15 -3.04
N ALA A 32 -0.63 -14.42 -3.32
CA ALA A 32 -0.52 -13.09 -3.90
C ALA A 32 0.35 -12.28 -2.95
N GLN A 33 1.55 -11.94 -3.39
CA GLN A 33 2.48 -11.17 -2.58
C GLN A 33 1.77 -9.86 -2.20
N LYS A 34 1.72 -9.57 -0.89
CA LYS A 34 1.09 -8.34 -0.42
C LYS A 34 1.76 -7.14 -1.08
N GLN A 35 0.96 -6.21 -1.55
CA GLN A 35 1.46 -4.97 -2.14
C GLN A 35 2.04 -4.08 -1.05
N GLU A 36 3.31 -3.67 -1.18
CA GLU A 36 3.93 -2.72 -0.27
C GLU A 36 3.36 -1.32 -0.53
N VAL A 37 2.61 -0.80 0.44
CA VAL A 37 2.02 0.55 0.37
C VAL A 37 2.72 1.43 1.39
N THR A 38 3.17 2.61 0.97
CA THR A 38 3.78 3.58 1.90
C THR A 38 2.87 4.78 2.06
N THR A 39 2.62 5.17 3.30
CA THR A 39 1.80 6.33 3.68
C THR A 39 2.65 7.34 4.43
N SER A 40 2.20 8.59 4.48
CA SER A 40 2.92 9.66 5.19
C SER A 40 2.89 9.46 6.71
N TYR A 41 1.74 9.12 7.29
CA TYR A 41 1.57 8.98 8.74
C TYR A 41 0.61 7.84 9.12
N SER A 42 0.64 7.47 10.39
CA SER A 42 -0.01 6.26 10.92
C SER A 42 -1.52 6.22 10.72
N ILE A 43 -2.23 7.33 10.94
CA ILE A 43 -3.70 7.38 10.77
C ILE A 43 -4.09 7.05 9.32
N LEU A 44 -3.37 7.61 8.35
CA LEU A 44 -3.58 7.29 6.94
C LEU A 44 -3.21 5.83 6.65
N GLY A 45 -2.16 5.32 7.31
CA GLY A 45 -1.75 3.92 7.25
C GLY A 45 -2.84 2.96 7.72
N ASP A 46 -3.53 3.30 8.80
CA ASP A 46 -4.64 2.50 9.35
C ASP A 46 -5.82 2.47 8.38
N LEU A 47 -6.19 3.62 7.80
CA LEU A 47 -7.24 3.69 6.78
C LEU A 47 -6.92 2.81 5.56
N VAL A 48 -5.69 2.92 5.06
CA VAL A 48 -5.22 2.09 3.93
C VAL A 48 -5.22 0.62 4.28
N SER A 49 -4.84 0.25 5.50
CA SER A 49 -4.86 -1.13 5.97
C SER A 49 -6.28 -1.70 6.05
N GLN A 50 -7.24 -0.90 6.51
CA GLN A 50 -8.63 -1.31 6.59
C GLN A 50 -9.24 -1.54 5.18
N VAL A 51 -8.91 -0.68 4.22
CA VAL A 51 -9.39 -0.81 2.83
C VAL A 51 -8.69 -1.95 2.10
N GLY A 52 -7.38 -2.06 2.25
CA GLY A 52 -6.57 -3.04 1.51
C GLY A 52 -6.61 -4.46 2.09
N GLY A 53 -6.89 -4.59 3.40
CA GLY A 53 -6.95 -5.86 4.12
C GLY A 53 -5.68 -6.71 3.92
N GLU A 54 -5.88 -8.00 3.68
CA GLU A 54 -4.78 -8.96 3.52
C GLU A 54 -3.96 -8.77 2.24
N ARG A 55 -4.39 -7.91 1.31
CA ARG A 55 -3.72 -7.68 0.04
C ARG A 55 -2.58 -6.68 0.12
N VAL A 56 -2.52 -5.89 1.18
CA VAL A 56 -1.52 -4.84 1.35
C VAL A 56 -0.64 -5.07 2.58
N LYS A 57 0.58 -4.56 2.51
CA LYS A 57 1.46 -4.38 3.65
C LYS A 57 1.78 -2.90 3.74
N VAL A 58 1.21 -2.24 4.74
CA VAL A 58 1.29 -0.79 4.88
C VAL A 58 2.48 -0.40 5.76
N ARG A 59 3.19 0.64 5.34
CA ARG A 59 4.26 1.30 6.09
C ARG A 59 3.96 2.79 6.17
N ALA A 60 3.71 3.30 7.37
CA ALA A 60 3.69 4.72 7.63
C ALA A 60 5.12 5.21 7.89
N LEU A 61 5.49 6.39 7.37
CA LEU A 61 6.80 7.00 7.62
C LEU A 61 6.84 7.69 8.99
N ILE A 62 5.72 8.27 9.39
CA ILE A 62 5.55 8.90 10.72
C ILE A 62 4.65 7.98 11.54
N GLY A 63 5.19 7.49 12.65
CA GLY A 63 4.48 6.61 13.59
C GLY A 63 3.41 7.33 14.42
N ALA A 64 2.63 6.57 15.19
CA ALA A 64 1.54 7.11 16.01
C ALA A 64 2.03 8.08 17.11
N ASP A 65 3.23 7.82 17.64
CA ASP A 65 3.81 8.59 18.74
C ASP A 65 4.89 9.58 18.28
N GLU A 66 5.00 9.80 16.96
CA GLU A 66 6.00 10.69 16.37
C GLU A 66 5.39 12.05 16.02
N ASP A 67 6.13 13.13 16.28
CA ASP A 67 5.73 14.47 15.90
C ASP A 67 5.94 14.71 14.40
N ALA A 68 4.83 14.89 13.68
CA ALA A 68 4.85 15.15 12.25
C ALA A 68 5.55 16.48 11.87
N HIS A 69 5.58 17.45 12.79
CA HIS A 69 6.24 18.74 12.57
C HIS A 69 7.77 18.63 12.72
N ALA A 70 8.23 17.69 13.55
CA ALA A 70 9.65 17.44 13.77
C ALA A 70 10.24 16.38 12.83
N PHE A 71 9.40 15.72 12.03
CA PHE A 71 9.84 14.63 11.17
C PHE A 71 10.78 15.10 10.07
N GLN A 72 11.96 14.46 10.01
CA GLN A 72 12.94 14.69 8.97
C GLN A 72 13.20 13.37 8.23
N PRO A 73 12.84 13.28 6.94
CA PRO A 73 13.06 12.09 6.14
C PRO A 73 14.55 11.71 6.06
N ARG A 74 14.85 10.43 6.24
CA ARG A 74 16.19 9.87 6.11
C ARG A 74 16.40 9.31 4.69
N PRO A 75 17.64 9.11 4.25
CA PRO A 75 17.92 8.46 2.96
C PRO A 75 17.30 7.04 2.85
N SER A 76 17.15 6.34 3.97
CA SER A 76 16.43 5.06 4.03
C SER A 76 14.96 5.19 3.66
N ASP A 77 14.33 6.28 4.09
CA ASP A 77 12.91 6.52 3.83
C ASP A 77 12.67 6.80 2.34
N ALA A 78 13.55 7.56 1.70
CA ALA A 78 13.53 7.76 0.25
C ALA A 78 13.62 6.44 -0.51
N ARG A 79 14.53 5.53 -0.10
CA ARG A 79 14.65 4.19 -0.74
C ARG A 79 13.40 3.34 -0.51
N ASN A 80 12.83 3.36 0.69
CA ASN A 80 11.61 2.62 1.02
C ASN A 80 10.42 3.09 0.18
N VAL A 81 10.26 4.42 0.07
CA VAL A 81 9.21 5.02 -0.77
C VAL A 81 9.45 4.71 -2.25
N GLY A 82 10.71 4.80 -2.69
CA GLY A 82 11.08 4.48 -4.08
C GLY A 82 10.76 3.05 -4.50
N GLY A 83 10.78 2.10 -3.55
CA GLY A 83 10.47 0.68 -3.78
C GLY A 83 9.01 0.29 -3.51
N ALA A 84 8.15 1.22 -3.09
CA ALA A 84 6.75 0.93 -2.82
C ALA A 84 5.99 0.58 -4.10
N ALA A 85 4.98 -0.28 -3.97
CA ALA A 85 4.03 -0.54 -5.05
C ALA A 85 3.02 0.61 -5.20
N LEU A 86 2.68 1.26 -4.08
CA LEU A 86 1.77 2.40 -4.03
C LEU A 86 2.21 3.39 -2.96
N VAL A 87 2.11 4.67 -3.25
CA VAL A 87 2.28 5.76 -2.29
C VAL A 87 0.94 6.45 -2.07
N VAL A 88 0.54 6.59 -0.81
CA VAL A 88 -0.70 7.29 -0.45
C VAL A 88 -0.37 8.47 0.44
N VAL A 89 -0.87 9.64 0.07
CA VAL A 89 -0.72 10.91 0.79
C VAL A 89 -2.09 11.46 1.18
N ASN A 90 -2.13 12.27 2.23
CA ASN A 90 -3.36 12.97 2.60
C ASN A 90 -3.73 14.03 1.56
N GLY A 91 -2.77 14.82 1.14
CA GLY A 91 -2.97 15.99 0.30
C GLY A 91 -3.29 17.26 1.10
N LEU A 92 -3.88 18.26 0.42
CA LEU A 92 -4.24 19.57 1.00
C LEU A 92 -3.04 20.32 1.59
N GLY A 93 -1.83 20.08 1.08
CA GLY A 93 -0.59 20.70 1.54
C GLY A 93 -0.01 20.09 2.82
N PHE A 94 -0.67 19.11 3.43
CA PHE A 94 -0.25 18.54 4.71
C PHE A 94 1.04 17.71 4.59
N ASP A 95 1.15 16.92 3.53
CA ASP A 95 2.24 15.96 3.34
C ASP A 95 2.90 16.03 1.96
N ASP A 96 2.98 17.22 1.38
CA ASP A 96 3.67 17.48 0.10
C ASP A 96 5.14 17.07 0.11
N TRP A 97 5.77 17.05 1.30
CA TRP A 97 7.12 16.54 1.49
C TRP A 97 7.25 15.07 1.06
N MET A 98 6.20 14.27 1.26
CA MET A 98 6.17 12.86 0.88
C MET A 98 6.27 12.68 -0.64
N VAL A 99 5.58 13.54 -1.41
CA VAL A 99 5.65 13.52 -2.88
C VAL A 99 7.07 13.88 -3.35
N ARG A 100 7.71 14.85 -2.71
CA ARG A 100 9.11 15.21 -3.01
C ARG A 100 10.07 14.07 -2.65
N LEU A 101 9.84 13.42 -1.50
CA LEU A 101 10.62 12.26 -1.07
C LEU A 101 10.49 11.09 -2.06
N ALA A 102 9.28 10.80 -2.50
CA ALA A 102 9.02 9.75 -3.48
C ALA A 102 9.81 9.99 -4.78
N ARG A 103 9.78 11.21 -5.29
CA ARG A 103 10.56 11.60 -6.48
C ARG A 103 12.06 11.43 -6.27
N SER A 104 12.59 11.88 -5.13
CA SER A 104 14.01 11.75 -4.79
C SER A 104 14.45 10.30 -4.62
N GLY A 105 13.54 9.43 -4.15
CA GLY A 105 13.74 7.98 -4.06
C GLY A 105 13.63 7.24 -5.39
N GLY A 106 13.33 7.93 -6.48
CA GLY A 106 13.18 7.34 -7.82
C GLY A 106 11.85 6.64 -8.04
N TYR A 107 10.84 6.92 -7.20
CA TYR A 107 9.50 6.36 -7.36
C TYR A 107 8.89 6.71 -8.71
N LYS A 108 8.35 5.71 -9.40
CA LYS A 108 7.74 5.83 -10.73
C LYS A 108 6.26 5.45 -10.76
N GLY A 109 5.75 4.96 -9.62
CA GLY A 109 4.36 4.54 -9.49
C GLY A 109 3.39 5.70 -9.31
N GLU A 110 2.15 5.36 -9.04
CA GLU A 110 1.08 6.31 -8.77
C GLU A 110 1.14 6.82 -7.33
N VAL A 111 0.88 8.12 -7.16
CA VAL A 111 0.65 8.73 -5.84
C VAL A 111 -0.84 9.00 -5.69
N VAL A 112 -1.47 8.28 -4.78
CA VAL A 112 -2.89 8.48 -4.45
C VAL A 112 -3.03 9.56 -3.40
N VAL A 113 -3.87 10.56 -3.68
CA VAL A 113 -4.23 11.62 -2.74
C VAL A 113 -5.55 11.26 -2.08
N ALA A 114 -5.53 10.94 -0.79
CA ALA A 114 -6.71 10.45 -0.07
C ALA A 114 -7.84 11.47 0.04
N SER A 115 -7.52 12.76 0.06
CA SER A 115 -8.50 13.86 0.10
C SER A 115 -9.03 14.28 -1.28
N ALA A 116 -8.63 13.61 -2.36
CA ALA A 116 -9.10 13.97 -3.69
C ALA A 116 -10.63 13.84 -3.80
N GLY A 117 -11.29 14.89 -4.27
CA GLY A 117 -12.74 14.93 -4.43
C GLY A 117 -13.53 15.20 -3.15
N ILE A 118 -12.87 15.55 -2.04
CA ILE A 118 -13.54 15.97 -0.80
C ILE A 118 -13.69 17.48 -0.81
N ASP A 119 -14.90 17.95 -0.57
CA ASP A 119 -15.17 19.37 -0.33
C ASP A 119 -14.62 19.77 1.04
N THR A 120 -13.66 20.68 1.05
CA THR A 120 -13.05 21.16 2.30
C THR A 120 -13.82 22.32 2.89
N LEU A 121 -13.94 22.33 4.21
CA LEU A 121 -14.43 23.52 4.92
C LEU A 121 -13.33 24.59 4.90
N ALA A 122 -13.66 25.78 4.38
CA ALA A 122 -12.77 26.92 4.52
C ALA A 122 -12.76 27.35 6.00
N MET A 123 -11.55 27.53 6.57
CA MET A 123 -11.45 28.19 7.87
C MET A 123 -12.05 29.60 7.74
N SER A 124 -13.03 29.93 8.60
CA SER A 124 -13.59 31.27 8.65
C SER A 124 -12.48 32.23 9.07
N LYS A 125 -12.46 33.45 8.48
CA LYS A 125 -11.46 34.47 8.81
C LYS A 125 -11.56 34.97 10.27
N ASP A 126 -12.65 34.60 10.95
CA ASP A 126 -12.90 35.00 12.33
C ASP A 126 -12.08 34.19 13.36
N ASP A 127 -11.56 33.01 12.97
CA ASP A 127 -10.70 32.19 13.84
C ASP A 127 -9.21 32.63 13.80
N ALA A 128 -8.87 33.61 12.98
CA ALA A 128 -7.49 34.11 12.83
C ALA A 128 -7.17 35.32 13.73
N HIS A 129 -8.09 35.73 14.61
CA HIS A 129 -7.91 36.86 15.49
C HIS A 129 -7.72 36.43 16.92
N ASP A 130 -6.61 36.85 17.44
CA ASP A 130 -6.28 37.13 18.84
C ASP A 130 -5.23 36.23 19.51
N HIS A 131 -3.99 36.37 19.04
CA HIS A 131 -2.82 36.26 19.92
C HIS A 131 -1.98 37.56 19.82
N GLY A 132 -2.64 38.68 20.01
CA GLY A 132 -1.99 39.95 20.30
C GLY A 132 -1.41 39.90 21.71
N HIS A 133 -0.14 39.55 21.84
CA HIS A 133 0.62 39.76 23.07
C HIS A 133 0.86 41.26 23.21
N ASP A 134 -0.03 41.92 23.97
CA ASP A 134 0.21 43.27 24.48
C ASP A 134 1.26 43.19 25.60
N HIS A 135 2.49 43.53 25.27
CA HIS A 135 3.53 43.83 26.25
C HIS A 135 3.49 45.36 26.50
N GLY A 136 2.53 45.79 27.33
CA GLY A 136 2.52 47.10 27.93
C GLY A 136 3.61 47.21 29.01
N HIS A 137 4.39 48.27 28.92
CA HIS A 137 5.40 48.73 29.89
C HIS A 137 4.80 49.12 31.26
#